data_807b37fa7f2543125c4753f73378c8a1
#
_entry.id   807b37fa7f2543125c4753f73378c8a1
#
_cell.length_a   1.000
_cell.length_b   1.000
_cell.length_c   1.000
_cell.angle_alpha   90.00
_cell.angle_beta   90.00
_cell.angle_gamma   90.00
#
_symmetry.space_group_name_H-M   'P 1'
#
loop_
_entity.id
_entity.type
_entity.pdbx_description
1 polymer ?
#
loop_
_entity_poly.entity_id
_entity_poly.type
_entity_poly.pdbx_seq_one_letter_code
_entity_poly.pdbx_strand_id
1 'polypeptide(L)'
;LHFGGAVNAIDASIEKSVNRFILMSANGVCPDGTGYQKTKWMSEQYLRNTDLKWTIFRPSTIFGDPRGNGRPEFCSQLKKDLINLPFPAPLFHEGLLPFDAGNFSMSPVHIKDVATSFVGSLQNEKTELKTIELGGQDFTWKEIIQIIGSASGKKKFMVPAPVIAVKSVAKALDRFPWFPVTADQLTMLVEGNTCDSTKYFKENNINPIPFSEENLSYLGKD
;
A
#
# COMPACT_ATOMS: atom_id res chain seq x y z
N LEU A 1 6.26 14.43 9.36
CA LEU A 1 5.24 15.07 8.52
C LEU A 1 3.87 14.40 8.66
N HIS A 2 3.79 13.05 8.58
CA HIS A 2 2.52 12.31 8.59
C HIS A 2 1.70 12.50 9.88
N PHE A 3 2.30 12.37 11.05
CA PHE A 3 1.61 12.52 12.33
C PHE A 3 1.15 13.97 12.57
N GLY A 4 2.08 14.95 12.53
CA GLY A 4 1.74 16.34 12.78
C GLY A 4 0.68 16.92 11.83
N GLY A 5 0.72 16.54 10.53
CA GLY A 5 -0.31 16.95 9.58
C GLY A 5 -1.70 16.39 9.90
N ALA A 6 -1.77 15.14 10.37
CA ALA A 6 -3.03 14.53 10.79
C ALA A 6 -3.58 15.21 12.04
N VAL A 7 -2.74 15.45 13.07
CA VAL A 7 -3.12 16.15 14.30
C VAL A 7 -3.68 17.54 13.98
N ASN A 8 -2.96 18.33 13.18
CA ASN A 8 -3.42 19.68 12.81
C ASN A 8 -4.79 19.67 12.10
N ALA A 9 -5.03 18.68 11.22
CA ALA A 9 -6.32 18.56 10.54
C ALA A 9 -7.44 18.13 11.49
N ILE A 10 -7.16 17.23 12.43
CA ILE A 10 -8.11 16.78 13.46
C ILE A 10 -8.47 17.95 14.38
N ASP A 11 -7.48 18.67 14.90
CA ASP A 11 -7.68 19.82 15.80
C ASP A 11 -8.48 20.93 15.13
N ALA A 12 -8.14 21.26 13.88
CA ALA A 12 -8.90 22.25 13.11
C ALA A 12 -10.36 21.80 12.87
N SER A 13 -10.59 20.49 12.69
CA SER A 13 -11.94 19.95 12.55
C SER A 13 -12.75 20.08 13.84
N ILE A 14 -12.13 19.83 14.99
CA ILE A 14 -12.76 20.01 16.30
C ILE A 14 -13.08 21.51 16.53
N GLU A 15 -12.10 22.39 16.31
CA GLU A 15 -12.26 23.84 16.47
C GLU A 15 -13.40 24.39 15.60
N LYS A 16 -13.55 23.87 14.40
CA LYS A 16 -14.60 24.31 13.46
C LYS A 16 -15.91 23.51 13.56
N SER A 17 -16.06 22.69 14.58
CA SER A 17 -17.27 21.87 14.83
C SER A 17 -17.62 20.96 13.63
N VAL A 18 -16.63 20.44 12.94
CA VAL A 18 -16.82 19.42 11.90
C VAL A 18 -17.13 18.09 12.58
N ASN A 19 -18.30 17.53 12.32
CA ASN A 19 -18.73 16.31 13.00
C ASN A 19 -18.12 15.04 12.41
N ARG A 20 -17.78 15.02 11.13
CA ARG A 20 -17.35 13.82 10.38
C ARG A 20 -15.90 13.93 9.95
N PHE A 21 -15.08 12.97 10.34
CA PHE A 21 -13.67 12.90 9.94
C PHE A 21 -13.32 11.54 9.36
N ILE A 22 -12.69 11.50 8.18
CA ILE A 22 -12.25 10.26 7.54
C ILE A 22 -10.73 10.32 7.37
N LEU A 23 -10.06 9.36 8.02
CA LEU A 23 -8.60 9.26 7.98
C LEU A 23 -8.16 8.17 7.01
N MET A 24 -7.26 8.50 6.08
CA MET A 24 -6.52 7.50 5.32
C MET A 24 -5.28 7.07 6.11
N SER A 25 -5.35 5.87 6.67
CA SER A 25 -4.22 5.17 7.28
C SER A 25 -3.55 4.21 6.27
N ALA A 26 -3.04 3.10 6.71
CA ALA A 26 -2.52 2.05 5.87
C ALA A 26 -2.73 0.68 6.54
N ASN A 27 -2.85 -0.38 5.75
CA ASN A 27 -2.84 -1.73 6.28
C ASN A 27 -1.47 -2.05 6.91
N GLY A 28 -1.44 -2.88 7.94
CA GLY A 28 -0.22 -3.26 8.65
C GLY A 28 0.36 -2.19 9.60
N VAL A 29 -0.37 -1.08 9.88
CA VAL A 29 0.12 -0.09 10.85
C VAL A 29 0.11 -0.65 12.27
N CYS A 30 1.22 -0.45 12.99
CA CYS A 30 1.42 -0.95 14.35
C CYS A 30 2.34 -0.02 15.16
N PRO A 31 2.32 -0.10 16.51
CA PRO A 31 3.13 0.76 17.38
C PRO A 31 4.63 0.47 17.30
N ASP A 32 5.01 -0.78 17.00
CA ASP A 32 6.40 -1.24 17.03
C ASP A 32 7.00 -1.44 15.63
N GLY A 33 6.30 -0.98 14.59
CA GLY A 33 6.72 -1.09 13.21
C GLY A 33 7.74 -0.02 12.78
N THR A 34 7.89 0.10 11.46
CA THR A 34 8.72 1.13 10.84
C THR A 34 8.27 2.55 11.23
N GLY A 35 9.11 3.54 11.00
CA GLY A 35 8.76 4.94 11.27
C GLY A 35 7.45 5.37 10.61
N TYR A 36 7.17 4.89 9.39
CA TYR A 36 5.91 5.12 8.69
C TYR A 36 4.71 4.47 9.40
N GLN A 37 4.80 3.17 9.71
CA GLN A 37 3.73 2.42 10.39
C GLN A 37 3.40 3.06 11.74
N LYS A 38 4.44 3.38 12.53
CA LYS A 38 4.30 4.02 13.83
C LYS A 38 3.62 5.39 13.75
N THR A 39 4.02 6.24 12.81
CA THR A 39 3.42 7.59 12.68
C THR A 39 1.96 7.52 12.24
N LYS A 40 1.60 6.57 11.39
CA LYS A 40 0.20 6.32 11.02
C LYS A 40 -0.61 5.79 12.21
N TRP A 41 -0.07 4.82 12.95
CA TRP A 41 -0.70 4.30 14.16
C TRP A 41 -0.96 5.42 15.19
N MET A 42 0.03 6.28 15.45
CA MET A 42 -0.15 7.42 16.35
C MET A 42 -1.27 8.37 15.89
N SER A 43 -1.40 8.61 14.60
CA SER A 43 -2.48 9.43 14.03
C SER A 43 -3.86 8.80 14.27
N GLU A 44 -3.96 7.46 14.12
CA GLU A 44 -5.18 6.75 14.45
C GLU A 44 -5.54 6.84 15.94
N GLN A 45 -4.56 6.65 16.83
CA GLN A 45 -4.81 6.75 18.28
C GLN A 45 -5.24 8.16 18.66
N TYR A 46 -4.62 9.19 18.07
CA TYR A 46 -5.03 10.56 18.31
C TYR A 46 -6.49 10.81 17.92
N LEU A 47 -6.87 10.39 16.72
CA LEU A 47 -8.26 10.52 16.22
C LEU A 47 -9.26 9.73 17.08
N ARG A 48 -8.92 8.51 17.51
CA ARG A 48 -9.80 7.66 18.36
C ARG A 48 -10.11 8.27 19.72
N ASN A 49 -9.23 9.15 20.23
CA ASN A 49 -9.39 9.84 21.51
C ASN A 49 -10.16 11.17 21.39
N THR A 50 -10.82 11.41 20.26
CA THR A 50 -11.68 12.59 20.04
C THR A 50 -13.15 12.21 19.99
N ASP A 51 -14.04 13.18 20.16
CA ASP A 51 -15.50 13.01 20.04
C ASP A 51 -16.00 13.09 18.57
N LEU A 52 -15.09 13.15 17.60
CA LEU A 52 -15.45 13.17 16.17
C LEU A 52 -16.09 11.85 15.75
N LYS A 53 -17.07 11.93 14.87
CA LYS A 53 -17.61 10.75 14.17
C LYS A 53 -16.60 10.32 13.10
N TRP A 54 -15.59 9.56 13.49
CA TRP A 54 -14.51 9.20 12.60
C TRP A 54 -14.73 7.87 11.86
N THR A 55 -14.09 7.73 10.70
CA THR A 55 -13.79 6.44 10.06
C THR A 55 -12.31 6.42 9.70
N ILE A 56 -11.66 5.29 9.93
CA ILE A 56 -10.27 5.06 9.54
C ILE A 56 -10.27 4.01 8.44
N PHE A 57 -9.78 4.37 7.26
CA PHE A 57 -9.51 3.40 6.21
C PHE A 57 -8.05 3.00 6.22
N ARG A 58 -7.81 1.69 6.17
CA ARG A 58 -6.49 1.08 6.05
C ARG A 58 -6.37 0.38 4.69
N PRO A 59 -6.09 1.11 3.61
CA PRO A 59 -5.87 0.46 2.33
C PRO A 59 -4.57 -0.36 2.37
N SER A 60 -4.59 -1.49 1.66
CA SER A 60 -3.41 -2.24 1.25
C SER A 60 -2.65 -1.45 0.17
N THR A 61 -1.90 -2.12 -0.66
CA THR A 61 -1.16 -1.47 -1.76
C THR A 61 -2.13 -0.88 -2.80
N ILE A 62 -2.13 0.45 -2.93
CA ILE A 62 -3.02 1.14 -3.87
C ILE A 62 -2.39 1.17 -5.26
N PHE A 63 -3.19 0.83 -6.29
CA PHE A 63 -2.79 0.92 -7.70
C PHE A 63 -3.80 1.73 -8.53
N GLY A 64 -3.36 2.22 -9.69
CA GLY A 64 -4.19 2.92 -10.66
C GLY A 64 -3.45 4.05 -11.37
N ASP A 65 -3.91 4.41 -12.56
CA ASP A 65 -3.27 5.40 -13.44
C ASP A 65 -3.06 6.76 -12.72
N PRO A 66 -1.79 7.21 -12.53
CA PRO A 66 -1.47 8.50 -11.91
C PRO A 66 -1.77 9.70 -12.81
N ARG A 67 -2.24 9.46 -14.05
CA ARG A 67 -2.62 10.48 -15.05
C ARG A 67 -1.49 11.44 -15.39
N GLY A 68 -0.26 10.93 -15.50
CA GLY A 68 0.90 11.68 -15.97
C GLY A 68 1.42 12.79 -15.04
N ASN A 69 0.89 12.92 -13.83
CA ASN A 69 1.20 14.04 -12.93
C ASN A 69 2.47 13.85 -12.08
N GLY A 70 3.38 12.93 -12.46
CA GLY A 70 4.60 12.65 -11.71
C GLY A 70 4.37 12.17 -10.26
N ARG A 71 3.15 11.78 -9.92
CA ARG A 71 2.80 11.24 -8.60
C ARG A 71 3.38 9.85 -8.46
N PRO A 72 4.04 9.54 -7.34
CA PRO A 72 4.48 8.19 -7.07
C PRO A 72 3.27 7.26 -6.99
N GLU A 73 3.29 6.20 -7.79
CA GLU A 73 2.29 5.14 -7.82
C GLU A 73 3.03 3.80 -7.82
N PHE A 74 2.53 2.84 -7.07
CA PHE A 74 3.22 1.58 -6.79
C PHE A 74 3.66 0.84 -8.06
N CYS A 75 2.76 0.62 -9.02
CA CYS A 75 3.06 -0.15 -10.22
C CYS A 75 4.02 0.59 -11.16
N SER A 76 3.84 1.90 -11.31
CA SER A 76 4.73 2.75 -12.10
C SER A 76 6.13 2.80 -11.51
N GLN A 77 6.22 2.90 -10.18
CA GLN A 77 7.50 2.83 -9.46
C GLN A 77 8.16 1.46 -9.65
N LEU A 78 7.41 0.37 -9.48
CA LEU A 78 7.93 -0.97 -9.67
C LEU A 78 8.35 -1.23 -11.13
N LYS A 79 7.61 -0.70 -12.13
CA LYS A 79 8.03 -0.70 -13.53
C LYS A 79 9.40 -0.03 -13.68
N LYS A 80 9.55 1.18 -13.14
CA LYS A 80 10.78 1.97 -13.26
C LYS A 80 11.95 1.31 -12.53
N ASP A 81 11.76 0.94 -11.27
CA ASP A 81 12.83 0.60 -10.34
C ASP A 81 13.17 -0.90 -10.35
N LEU A 82 12.33 -1.73 -10.98
CA LEU A 82 12.54 -3.17 -11.05
C LEU A 82 12.39 -3.73 -12.47
N ILE A 83 11.24 -3.52 -13.13
CA ILE A 83 10.96 -4.15 -14.43
C ILE A 83 11.88 -3.63 -15.51
N ASN A 84 12.13 -2.34 -15.56
CA ASN A 84 12.97 -1.71 -16.59
C ASN A 84 14.48 -1.94 -16.41
N LEU A 85 14.92 -2.33 -15.22
CA LEU A 85 16.33 -2.59 -14.98
C LEU A 85 16.80 -3.86 -15.71
N PRO A 86 18.08 -3.92 -16.17
CA PRO A 86 18.62 -5.09 -16.89
C PRO A 86 18.88 -6.29 -15.96
N PHE A 87 18.74 -6.13 -14.66
CA PHE A 87 19.01 -7.18 -13.67
C PHE A 87 17.78 -8.02 -13.36
N PRO A 88 17.91 -9.29 -12.93
CA PRO A 88 16.79 -10.11 -12.48
C PRO A 88 16.04 -9.44 -11.32
N ALA A 89 14.72 -9.66 -11.26
CA ALA A 89 13.94 -9.23 -10.10
C ALA A 89 14.17 -10.17 -8.90
N PRO A 90 14.36 -9.65 -7.69
CA PRO A 90 14.56 -10.48 -6.52
C PRO A 90 13.24 -11.10 -6.05
N LEU A 91 13.22 -12.41 -5.88
CA LEU A 91 12.23 -13.13 -5.10
C LEU A 91 12.75 -13.26 -3.68
N PHE A 92 12.30 -12.39 -2.80
CA PHE A 92 12.75 -12.36 -1.43
C PHE A 92 12.33 -13.61 -0.67
N HIS A 93 13.21 -14.13 0.19
CA HIS A 93 12.92 -15.25 1.08
C HIS A 93 13.57 -15.03 2.45
N GLU A 94 12.93 -15.59 3.46
CA GLU A 94 13.45 -15.65 4.82
C GLU A 94 14.22 -16.91 5.07
N GLY A 95 15.06 -17.28 5.74
CA GLY A 95 15.74 -18.54 5.93
C GLY A 95 16.91 -18.79 4.97
N LEU A 96 17.50 -19.98 5.11
CA LEU A 96 18.71 -20.38 4.38
C LEU A 96 18.42 -20.95 2.99
N LEU A 97 17.22 -21.45 2.79
CA LEU A 97 16.81 -22.11 1.54
C LEU A 97 15.66 -21.33 0.89
N PRO A 98 15.63 -21.25 -0.45
CA PRO A 98 14.70 -20.38 -1.18
C PRO A 98 13.32 -21.01 -1.46
N PHE A 99 12.83 -21.93 -0.62
CA PHE A 99 11.58 -22.64 -0.85
C PHE A 99 10.34 -21.73 -0.87
N ASP A 100 10.39 -20.62 -0.15
CA ASP A 100 9.34 -19.62 0.00
C ASP A 100 9.62 -18.32 -0.78
N ALA A 101 10.59 -18.36 -1.69
CA ALA A 101 11.02 -17.17 -2.43
C ALA A 101 9.87 -16.50 -3.19
N GLY A 102 9.53 -15.29 -2.80
CA GLY A 102 8.47 -14.47 -3.40
C GLY A 102 7.05 -14.88 -3.03
N ASN A 103 6.84 -15.68 -1.98
CA ASN A 103 5.52 -16.17 -1.55
C ASN A 103 4.77 -15.22 -0.61
N PHE A 104 5.41 -14.15 -0.08
CA PHE A 104 4.64 -13.15 0.65
C PHE A 104 3.63 -12.47 -0.26
N SER A 105 2.47 -12.13 0.29
CA SER A 105 1.32 -11.70 -0.49
C SER A 105 0.88 -10.30 -0.14
N MET A 106 0.23 -9.65 -1.09
CA MET A 106 -0.43 -8.36 -0.95
C MET A 106 -1.82 -8.42 -1.57
N SER A 107 -2.74 -7.58 -1.08
CA SER A 107 -4.10 -7.42 -1.62
C SER A 107 -4.22 -6.07 -2.35
N PRO A 108 -3.66 -5.88 -3.57
CA PRO A 108 -3.73 -4.60 -4.25
C PRO A 108 -5.17 -4.11 -4.41
N VAL A 109 -5.42 -2.84 -4.10
CA VAL A 109 -6.74 -2.22 -4.20
C VAL A 109 -6.69 -1.04 -5.18
N HIS A 110 -7.70 -0.94 -6.05
CA HIS A 110 -7.71 0.13 -7.03
C HIS A 110 -8.09 1.48 -6.40
N ILE A 111 -7.42 2.55 -6.82
CA ILE A 111 -7.64 3.90 -6.27
C ILE A 111 -9.10 4.36 -6.36
N LYS A 112 -9.86 3.95 -7.38
CA LYS A 112 -11.28 4.27 -7.50
C LYS A 112 -12.12 3.60 -6.41
N ASP A 113 -11.79 2.36 -6.03
CA ASP A 113 -12.50 1.63 -4.97
C ASP A 113 -12.24 2.28 -3.61
N VAL A 114 -11.00 2.71 -3.38
CA VAL A 114 -10.65 3.51 -2.19
C VAL A 114 -11.44 4.82 -2.19
N ALA A 115 -11.44 5.57 -3.29
CA ALA A 115 -12.17 6.84 -3.39
C ALA A 115 -13.69 6.64 -3.20
N THR A 116 -14.27 5.59 -3.80
CA THR A 116 -15.70 5.25 -3.63
C THR A 116 -16.01 4.94 -2.16
N SER A 117 -15.12 4.22 -1.47
CA SER A 117 -15.26 3.92 -0.04
C SER A 117 -15.24 5.19 0.81
N PHE A 118 -14.33 6.12 0.51
CA PHE A 118 -14.26 7.42 1.21
C PHE A 118 -15.53 8.23 1.01
N VAL A 119 -15.96 8.42 -0.25
CA VAL A 119 -17.16 9.21 -0.56
C VAL A 119 -18.41 8.56 0.02
N GLY A 120 -18.54 7.23 -0.13
CA GLY A 120 -19.68 6.49 0.41
C GLY A 120 -19.79 6.55 1.94
N SER A 121 -18.67 6.71 2.66
CA SER A 121 -18.68 6.80 4.11
C SER A 121 -19.02 8.19 4.66
N LEU A 122 -19.03 9.24 3.83
CA LEU A 122 -19.36 10.59 4.30
C LEU A 122 -20.75 10.68 4.94
N GLN A 123 -21.72 9.96 4.40
CA GLN A 123 -23.10 9.94 4.87
C GLN A 123 -23.54 8.58 5.44
N ASN A 124 -22.61 7.63 5.58
CA ASN A 124 -22.91 6.29 6.07
C ASN A 124 -22.55 6.15 7.55
N GLU A 125 -23.55 6.31 8.41
CA GLU A 125 -23.41 6.14 9.86
C GLU A 125 -22.87 4.75 10.26
N LYS A 126 -23.11 3.71 9.43
CA LYS A 126 -22.59 2.36 9.71
C LYS A 126 -21.07 2.28 9.68
N THR A 127 -20.39 3.28 9.14
CA THR A 127 -18.93 3.37 9.10
C THR A 127 -18.36 4.24 10.22
N GLU A 128 -19.21 4.88 11.04
CA GLU A 128 -18.76 5.71 12.15
C GLU A 128 -18.07 4.86 13.23
N LEU A 129 -17.01 5.41 13.80
CA LEU A 129 -16.16 4.80 14.83
C LEU A 129 -15.61 3.42 14.42
N LYS A 130 -15.37 3.23 13.11
CA LYS A 130 -14.82 1.98 12.57
C LYS A 130 -13.49 2.18 11.87
N THR A 131 -12.65 1.17 12.00
CA THR A 131 -11.47 0.96 11.17
C THR A 131 -11.81 -0.10 10.14
N ILE A 132 -11.60 0.23 8.87
CA ILE A 132 -11.98 -0.58 7.73
C ILE A 132 -10.74 -0.80 6.87
N GLU A 133 -10.37 -2.04 6.68
CA GLU A 133 -9.31 -2.43 5.76
C GLU A 133 -9.85 -2.48 4.34
N LEU A 134 -9.02 -2.04 3.37
CA LEU A 134 -9.37 -2.05 1.96
C LEU A 134 -8.31 -2.79 1.17
N GLY A 135 -8.66 -3.96 0.66
CA GLY A 135 -7.81 -4.79 -0.20
C GLY A 135 -8.62 -5.47 -1.29
N GLY A 136 -7.98 -5.80 -2.38
CA GLY A 136 -8.53 -6.63 -3.44
C GLY A 136 -8.23 -8.12 -3.21
N GLN A 137 -8.12 -8.86 -4.31
CA GLN A 137 -7.63 -10.24 -4.28
C GLN A 137 -6.16 -10.29 -3.88
N ASP A 138 -5.78 -11.36 -3.19
CA ASP A 138 -4.38 -11.60 -2.81
C ASP A 138 -3.55 -12.06 -4.00
N PHE A 139 -2.35 -11.49 -4.12
CA PHE A 139 -1.32 -11.89 -5.08
C PHE A 139 0.02 -12.03 -4.37
N THR A 140 0.75 -13.06 -4.72
CA THR A 140 2.14 -13.22 -4.29
C THR A 140 3.04 -12.17 -4.96
N TRP A 141 4.17 -11.86 -4.36
CA TRP A 141 5.16 -10.97 -4.95
C TRP A 141 5.59 -11.40 -6.35
N LYS A 142 5.73 -12.70 -6.56
CA LYS A 142 6.03 -13.27 -7.86
C LYS A 142 4.95 -12.96 -8.91
N GLU A 143 3.67 -13.13 -8.56
CA GLU A 143 2.55 -12.81 -9.44
C GLU A 143 2.46 -11.33 -9.75
N ILE A 144 2.69 -10.46 -8.74
CA ILE A 144 2.70 -9.01 -8.93
C ILE A 144 3.76 -8.61 -9.96
N ILE A 145 5.00 -9.13 -9.84
CA ILE A 145 6.06 -8.87 -10.81
C ILE A 145 5.66 -9.35 -12.22
N GLN A 146 5.03 -10.52 -12.34
CA GLN A 146 4.59 -11.07 -13.61
C GLN A 146 3.51 -10.20 -14.26
N ILE A 147 2.48 -9.82 -13.50
CA ILE A 147 1.36 -9.00 -13.99
C ILE A 147 1.86 -7.62 -14.43
N ILE A 148 2.69 -6.94 -13.61
CA ILE A 148 3.27 -5.63 -13.97
C ILE A 148 4.21 -5.76 -15.18
N GLY A 149 5.00 -6.83 -15.25
CA GLY A 149 5.87 -7.11 -16.39
C GLY A 149 5.07 -7.25 -17.68
N SER A 150 4.04 -8.11 -17.67
CA SER A 150 3.15 -8.33 -18.82
C SER A 150 2.44 -7.04 -19.25
N ALA A 151 1.86 -6.27 -18.31
CA ALA A 151 1.22 -5.00 -18.58
C ALA A 151 2.19 -3.95 -19.18
N SER A 152 3.48 -4.07 -18.87
CA SER A 152 4.56 -3.24 -19.43
C SER A 152 5.15 -3.79 -20.73
N GLY A 153 4.61 -4.88 -21.28
CA GLY A 153 5.15 -5.54 -22.46
C GLY A 153 6.51 -6.22 -22.27
N LYS A 154 6.89 -6.55 -21.03
CA LYS A 154 8.20 -7.11 -20.67
C LYS A 154 8.07 -8.40 -19.87
N LYS A 155 8.90 -9.39 -20.23
CA LYS A 155 9.11 -10.58 -19.39
C LYS A 155 10.28 -10.32 -18.44
N LYS A 156 10.05 -10.47 -17.15
CA LYS A 156 11.08 -10.25 -16.14
C LYS A 156 11.61 -11.60 -15.63
N PHE A 157 12.93 -11.78 -15.75
CA PHE A 157 13.60 -12.91 -15.11
C PHE A 157 13.67 -12.64 -13.59
N MET A 158 13.46 -13.68 -12.79
CA MET A 158 13.40 -13.60 -11.34
C MET A 158 14.36 -14.57 -10.69
N VAL A 159 15.01 -14.18 -9.60
CA VAL A 159 15.96 -15.00 -8.84
C VAL A 159 15.67 -14.93 -7.35
N PRO A 160 15.84 -16.02 -6.60
CA PRO A 160 15.76 -15.97 -5.15
C PRO A 160 16.80 -15.00 -4.56
N ALA A 161 16.38 -14.22 -3.53
CA ALA A 161 17.24 -13.28 -2.85
C ALA A 161 16.99 -13.32 -1.32
N PRO A 162 18.00 -13.66 -0.49
CA PRO A 162 17.84 -13.66 0.95
C PRO A 162 17.55 -12.26 1.50
N VAL A 163 16.47 -12.10 2.26
CA VAL A 163 16.08 -10.81 2.86
C VAL A 163 17.19 -10.20 3.69
N ILE A 164 17.91 -11.03 4.47
CA ILE A 164 19.01 -10.57 5.34
C ILE A 164 20.11 -9.90 4.51
N ALA A 165 20.51 -10.51 3.40
CA ALA A 165 21.54 -9.96 2.52
C ALA A 165 21.08 -8.62 1.90
N VAL A 166 19.84 -8.57 1.39
CA VAL A 166 19.30 -7.36 0.76
C VAL A 166 19.08 -6.25 1.79
N LYS A 167 18.60 -6.55 3.00
CA LYS A 167 18.48 -5.57 4.10
C LYS A 167 19.85 -5.00 4.50
N SER A 168 20.88 -5.82 4.54
CA SER A 168 22.24 -5.37 4.87
C SER A 168 22.78 -4.40 3.81
N VAL A 169 22.58 -4.71 2.53
CA VAL A 169 22.96 -3.84 1.41
C VAL A 169 22.12 -2.56 1.43
N ALA A 170 20.79 -2.66 1.59
CA ALA A 170 19.91 -1.51 1.67
C ALA A 170 20.32 -0.57 2.81
N LYS A 171 20.59 -1.10 4.01
CA LYS A 171 21.04 -0.29 5.15
C LYS A 171 22.38 0.39 4.90
N ALA A 172 23.31 -0.26 4.19
CA ALA A 172 24.60 0.33 3.84
C ALA A 172 24.48 1.43 2.77
N LEU A 173 23.50 1.30 1.87
CA LEU A 173 23.26 2.18 0.72
C LEU A 173 22.12 3.18 0.90
N ASP A 174 21.38 3.13 2.01
CA ASP A 174 20.20 3.96 2.31
C ASP A 174 20.48 5.47 2.25
N ARG A 175 21.73 5.87 2.49
CA ARG A 175 22.19 7.27 2.35
C ARG A 175 22.37 7.73 0.90
N PHE A 176 22.28 6.83 -0.08
CA PHE A 176 22.48 7.16 -1.49
C PHE A 176 21.13 7.29 -2.22
N PRO A 177 20.76 8.47 -2.76
CA PRO A 177 19.46 8.72 -3.40
C PRO A 177 19.18 7.86 -4.63
N TRP A 178 20.23 7.24 -5.22
CA TRP A 178 20.07 6.36 -6.39
C TRP A 178 19.69 4.91 -6.02
N PHE A 179 19.76 4.53 -4.73
CA PHE A 179 19.38 3.18 -4.32
C PHE A 179 17.84 3.09 -4.20
N PRO A 180 17.20 2.15 -4.91
CA PRO A 180 15.75 2.22 -5.16
C PRO A 180 14.87 1.78 -3.98
N VAL A 181 15.43 1.13 -2.96
CA VAL A 181 14.63 0.53 -1.86
C VAL A 181 15.30 0.78 -0.52
N THR A 182 14.56 1.35 0.44
CA THR A 182 15.04 1.50 1.82
C THR A 182 14.86 0.20 2.62
N ALA A 183 15.60 0.05 3.73
CA ALA A 183 15.46 -1.09 4.62
C ALA A 183 14.03 -1.20 5.21
N ASP A 184 13.39 -0.07 5.51
CA ASP A 184 12.01 0.01 6.00
C ASP A 184 11.01 -0.45 4.93
N GLN A 185 11.17 0.00 3.69
CA GLN A 185 10.32 -0.43 2.57
C GLN A 185 10.44 -1.94 2.34
N LEU A 186 11.66 -2.48 2.38
CA LEU A 186 11.86 -3.93 2.25
C LEU A 186 11.23 -4.71 3.41
N THR A 187 11.32 -4.18 4.63
CA THR A 187 10.68 -4.80 5.81
C THR A 187 9.17 -4.86 5.61
N MET A 188 8.53 -3.73 5.28
CA MET A 188 7.08 -3.67 5.02
C MET A 188 6.66 -4.56 3.84
N LEU A 189 7.51 -4.67 2.82
CA LEU A 189 7.22 -5.51 1.65
C LEU A 189 7.17 -6.99 2.03
N VAL A 190 8.15 -7.47 2.80
CA VAL A 190 8.28 -8.89 3.16
C VAL A 190 7.28 -9.30 4.26
N GLU A 191 6.89 -8.39 5.14
CA GLU A 191 5.79 -8.62 6.10
C GLU A 191 4.47 -8.98 5.39
N GLY A 192 4.37 -8.65 4.10
CA GLY A 192 3.14 -8.78 3.34
C GLY A 192 2.15 -7.66 3.65
N ASN A 193 1.06 -7.62 2.90
CA ASN A 193 0.04 -6.59 3.07
C ASN A 193 -1.31 -7.11 2.56
N THR A 194 -1.85 -8.12 3.25
CA THR A 194 -3.12 -8.75 2.91
C THR A 194 -4.24 -8.32 3.83
N CYS A 195 -5.45 -8.23 3.31
CA CYS A 195 -6.67 -8.04 4.09
C CYS A 195 -7.90 -8.47 3.29
N ASP A 196 -8.93 -8.95 3.98
CA ASP A 196 -10.21 -9.36 3.36
C ASP A 196 -11.25 -8.24 3.47
N SER A 197 -11.52 -7.58 2.36
CA SER A 197 -12.53 -6.53 2.24
C SER A 197 -13.82 -6.99 1.55
N THR A 198 -13.97 -8.27 1.26
CA THR A 198 -15.10 -8.85 0.51
C THR A 198 -16.44 -8.47 1.14
N LYS A 199 -16.56 -8.61 2.46
CA LYS A 199 -17.77 -8.26 3.19
C LYS A 199 -18.09 -6.76 3.07
N TYR A 200 -17.09 -5.89 3.27
CA TYR A 200 -17.27 -4.45 3.19
C TYR A 200 -17.71 -4.00 1.79
N PHE A 201 -17.05 -4.49 0.75
CA PHE A 201 -17.40 -4.17 -0.64
C PHE A 201 -18.81 -4.62 -0.99
N LYS A 202 -19.19 -5.83 -0.58
CA LYS A 202 -20.55 -6.36 -0.80
C LYS A 202 -21.61 -5.51 -0.09
N GLU A 203 -21.39 -5.17 1.18
CA GLU A 203 -22.35 -4.36 1.97
C GLU A 203 -22.51 -2.92 1.44
N ASN A 204 -21.51 -2.40 0.73
CA ASN A 204 -21.52 -1.06 0.18
C ASN A 204 -21.74 -1.04 -1.36
N ASN A 205 -22.11 -2.17 -1.98
CA ASN A 205 -22.33 -2.33 -3.41
C ASN A 205 -21.13 -1.86 -4.27
N ILE A 206 -19.91 -2.10 -3.80
CA ILE A 206 -18.67 -1.82 -4.53
C ILE A 206 -18.24 -3.09 -5.23
N ASN A 207 -18.09 -3.03 -6.56
CA ASN A 207 -17.47 -4.08 -7.35
C ASN A 207 -15.99 -3.75 -7.49
N PRO A 208 -15.08 -4.42 -6.75
CA PRO A 208 -13.68 -4.06 -6.75
C PRO A 208 -13.05 -4.28 -8.14
N ILE A 209 -12.29 -3.29 -8.59
CA ILE A 209 -11.56 -3.35 -9.86
C ILE A 209 -10.37 -4.29 -9.67
N PRO A 210 -10.27 -5.40 -10.46
CA PRO A 210 -9.24 -6.40 -10.27
C PRO A 210 -7.83 -5.88 -10.62
N PHE A 211 -6.83 -6.38 -9.91
CA PHE A 211 -5.43 -6.18 -10.27
C PHE A 211 -5.08 -7.10 -11.43
N SER A 212 -5.10 -6.56 -12.65
CA SER A 212 -4.92 -7.31 -13.89
C SER A 212 -4.14 -6.53 -14.93
N GLU A 213 -3.60 -7.21 -15.93
CA GLU A 213 -2.89 -6.58 -17.06
C GLU A 213 -3.75 -5.50 -17.73
N GLU A 214 -5.05 -5.76 -17.91
CA GLU A 214 -5.99 -4.82 -18.52
C GLU A 214 -6.08 -3.51 -17.72
N ASN A 215 -6.26 -3.61 -16.41
CA ASN A 215 -6.38 -2.45 -15.52
C ASN A 215 -5.04 -1.73 -15.25
N LEU A 216 -3.92 -2.36 -15.63
CA LEU A 216 -2.56 -1.80 -15.62
C LEU A 216 -2.08 -1.36 -17.02
N SER A 217 -2.95 -1.29 -18.03
CA SER A 217 -2.59 -0.92 -19.41
C SER A 217 -1.93 0.46 -19.54
N TYR A 218 -2.10 1.35 -18.56
CA TYR A 218 -1.38 2.62 -18.49
C TYR A 218 0.14 2.46 -18.36
N LEU A 219 0.62 1.30 -17.90
CA LEU A 219 2.06 1.00 -17.82
C LEU A 219 2.69 0.75 -19.20
N GLY A 220 1.90 0.39 -20.22
CA GLY A 220 2.37 0.20 -21.59
C GLY A 220 2.51 1.50 -22.39
N LYS A 221 2.04 2.63 -21.85
CA LYS A 221 2.15 3.96 -22.47
C LYS A 221 3.49 4.56 -22.02
N ASP A 222 4.47 4.56 -22.93
CA ASP A 222 5.72 5.35 -22.79
C ASP A 222 5.48 6.79 -23.23
#